data_807c000f8e6a10d0189004eef956a81d
#
_entry.id   807c000f8e6a10d0189004eef956a81d
#
_cell.length_a   1.000
_cell.length_b   1.000
_cell.length_c   1.000
_cell.angle_alpha   90.00
_cell.angle_beta   90.00
_cell.angle_gamma   90.00
#
_symmetry.space_group_name_H-M   'P 1'
#
loop_
_entity.id
_entity.type
_entity.pdbx_description
1 polymer ?
#
loop_
_entity_poly.entity_id
_entity_poly.type
_entity_poly.pdbx_seq_one_letter_code
_entity_poly.pdbx_strand_id
1 'polypeptide(L)'
;KKTTVFIDGGAGTTGLRIHERLATRDDIELLTISEEQRKDPSARLEMLIRSDVTFLCLPDDAAKEAVIAAGNADTVIIDTSTAHRTVESWTYGFPDLSGEFEAMVRESKRISVPGCHASGFIALIYPLIKSGILDTAASLSCFSVTGYSGGGKKMIAEYENPDRDTLLSSPSQYGLTQQHKHLREMKYITGLDSFPIFCPVVAAFYSGMHVTVPLHSSMLKSGCTVGDIKKIYKSAYGGPVVTYSDDPAQ
;
A
#
# COMPACT_ATOMS: atom_id res chain seq x y z
N LYS A 1 9.33 -27.77 -8.22
CA LYS A 1 10.25 -26.64 -8.41
C LYS A 1 9.84 -25.55 -7.42
N LYS A 2 10.78 -24.97 -6.66
CA LYS A 2 10.53 -23.80 -5.82
C LYS A 2 10.32 -22.58 -6.71
N THR A 3 9.49 -21.63 -6.24
CA THR A 3 9.34 -20.33 -6.89
C THR A 3 10.56 -19.46 -6.58
N THR A 4 11.28 -19.02 -7.62
CA THR A 4 12.43 -18.13 -7.44
C THR A 4 11.97 -16.69 -7.27
N VAL A 5 12.46 -16.01 -6.21
CA VAL A 5 12.08 -14.65 -5.88
C VAL A 5 13.31 -13.76 -5.75
N PHE A 6 13.31 -12.63 -6.43
CA PHE A 6 14.31 -11.56 -6.28
C PHE A 6 13.72 -10.34 -5.58
N ILE A 7 14.48 -9.74 -4.65
CA ILE A 7 14.10 -8.51 -3.96
C ILE A 7 15.11 -7.43 -4.31
N ASP A 8 14.75 -6.59 -5.27
CA ASP A 8 15.55 -5.43 -5.65
C ASP A 8 15.33 -4.29 -4.65
N GLY A 9 16.42 -3.77 -4.07
CA GLY A 9 16.35 -2.83 -2.96
C GLY A 9 16.16 -3.49 -1.59
N GLY A 10 16.54 -4.75 -1.44
CA GLY A 10 16.39 -5.56 -0.22
C GLY A 10 16.99 -4.96 1.06
N ALA A 11 17.92 -3.99 0.96
CA ALA A 11 18.51 -3.29 2.11
C ALA A 11 17.58 -2.20 2.70
N GLY A 12 16.47 -1.83 2.05
CA GLY A 12 15.47 -0.89 2.55
C GLY A 12 14.56 -1.53 3.63
N THR A 13 13.79 -0.69 4.37
CA THR A 13 12.86 -1.20 5.42
C THR A 13 11.83 -2.17 4.85
N THR A 14 11.23 -1.87 3.70
CA THR A 14 10.26 -2.74 3.03
C THR A 14 10.92 -4.02 2.54
N GLY A 15 12.07 -3.92 1.87
CA GLY A 15 12.79 -5.08 1.35
C GLY A 15 13.25 -6.05 2.45
N LEU A 16 13.74 -5.54 3.57
CA LEU A 16 14.12 -6.37 4.74
C LEU A 16 12.91 -7.12 5.29
N ARG A 17 11.76 -6.47 5.43
CA ARG A 17 10.53 -7.12 5.91
C ARG A 17 10.01 -8.20 4.98
N ILE A 18 10.08 -7.96 3.67
CA ILE A 18 9.71 -8.98 2.66
C ILE A 18 10.68 -10.15 2.76
N HIS A 19 11.98 -9.87 2.81
CA HIS A 19 13.01 -10.91 2.95
C HIS A 19 12.77 -11.78 4.19
N GLU A 20 12.58 -11.18 5.37
CA GLU A 20 12.29 -11.89 6.62
C GLU A 20 11.09 -12.84 6.49
N ARG A 21 10.00 -12.37 5.87
CA ARG A 21 8.77 -13.16 5.71
C ARG A 21 8.92 -14.29 4.69
N LEU A 22 9.66 -14.07 3.61
CA LEU A 22 9.84 -15.07 2.57
C LEU A 22 10.91 -16.10 2.90
N ALA A 23 11.93 -15.74 3.70
CA ALA A 23 13.00 -16.65 4.12
C ALA A 23 12.52 -17.84 4.95
N THR A 24 11.35 -17.75 5.57
CA THR A 24 10.74 -18.84 6.34
C THR A 24 9.89 -19.81 5.52
N ARG A 25 9.74 -19.57 4.21
CA ARG A 25 8.90 -20.37 3.32
C ARG A 25 9.73 -21.41 2.57
N ASP A 26 9.35 -22.68 2.72
CA ASP A 26 10.03 -23.81 2.09
C ASP A 26 9.78 -23.92 0.56
N ASP A 27 8.71 -23.30 0.07
CA ASP A 27 8.31 -23.31 -1.36
C ASP A 27 8.96 -22.18 -2.17
N ILE A 28 9.75 -21.31 -1.53
CA ILE A 28 10.43 -20.16 -2.13
C ILE A 28 11.96 -20.37 -2.11
N GLU A 29 12.61 -19.90 -3.18
CA GLU A 29 14.06 -19.75 -3.30
C GLU A 29 14.38 -18.26 -3.51
N LEU A 30 15.03 -17.63 -2.52
CA LEU A 30 15.44 -16.24 -2.63
C LEU A 30 16.74 -16.14 -3.44
N LEU A 31 16.69 -15.43 -4.57
CA LEU A 31 17.88 -15.03 -5.33
C LEU A 31 18.55 -13.86 -4.62
N THR A 32 19.86 -13.99 -4.39
CA THR A 32 20.67 -12.97 -3.73
C THR A 32 21.69 -12.36 -4.68
N ILE A 33 22.00 -11.11 -4.49
CA ILE A 33 23.05 -10.36 -5.20
C ILE A 33 24.10 -9.92 -4.18
N SER A 34 25.38 -9.94 -4.57
CA SER A 34 26.45 -9.52 -3.67
C SER A 34 26.38 -8.02 -3.35
N GLU A 35 26.94 -7.60 -2.22
CA GLU A 35 26.96 -6.19 -1.81
C GLU A 35 27.67 -5.32 -2.86
N GLU A 36 28.72 -5.83 -3.52
CA GLU A 36 29.46 -5.11 -4.54
C GLU A 36 28.63 -4.89 -5.80
N GLN A 37 27.80 -5.87 -6.17
CA GLN A 37 26.98 -5.87 -7.38
C GLN A 37 25.60 -5.24 -7.20
N ARG A 38 25.15 -4.99 -5.97
CA ARG A 38 23.78 -4.49 -5.69
C ARG A 38 23.45 -3.15 -6.38
N LYS A 39 24.45 -2.37 -6.79
CA LYS A 39 24.30 -1.12 -7.54
C LYS A 39 24.54 -1.28 -9.03
N ASP A 40 24.99 -2.46 -9.48
CA ASP A 40 25.22 -2.73 -10.89
C ASP A 40 23.89 -3.02 -11.61
N PRO A 41 23.47 -2.18 -12.57
CA PRO A 41 22.21 -2.36 -13.29
C PRO A 41 22.15 -3.71 -14.04
N SER A 42 23.30 -4.18 -14.58
CA SER A 42 23.34 -5.43 -15.35
C SER A 42 23.14 -6.65 -14.46
N ALA A 43 23.79 -6.68 -13.29
CA ALA A 43 23.64 -7.76 -12.33
C ALA A 43 22.22 -7.79 -11.75
N ARG A 44 21.61 -6.63 -11.48
CA ARG A 44 20.21 -6.54 -11.03
C ARG A 44 19.24 -7.03 -12.09
N LEU A 45 19.45 -6.64 -13.34
CA LEU A 45 18.62 -7.10 -14.47
C LEU A 45 18.74 -8.61 -14.66
N GLU A 46 19.92 -9.19 -14.54
CA GLU A 46 20.11 -10.64 -14.61
C GLU A 46 19.27 -11.36 -13.54
N MET A 47 19.32 -10.91 -12.28
CA MET A 47 18.52 -11.51 -11.20
C MET A 47 17.02 -11.37 -11.45
N LEU A 48 16.59 -10.22 -11.96
CA LEU A 48 15.20 -9.95 -12.30
C LEU A 48 14.70 -10.93 -13.39
N ILE A 49 15.48 -11.12 -14.47
CA ILE A 49 15.11 -12.02 -15.57
C ILE A 49 15.09 -13.48 -15.12
N ARG A 50 15.95 -13.88 -14.19
CA ARG A 50 16.05 -15.25 -13.66
C ARG A 50 14.97 -15.59 -12.64
N SER A 51 14.30 -14.60 -12.06
CA SER A 51 13.29 -14.83 -11.04
C SER A 51 11.90 -15.08 -11.62
N ASP A 52 11.14 -15.96 -10.99
CA ASP A 52 9.70 -16.12 -11.29
C ASP A 52 8.92 -14.88 -10.77
N VAL A 53 9.36 -14.28 -9.65
CA VAL A 53 8.76 -13.08 -9.05
C VAL A 53 9.86 -12.11 -8.61
N THR A 54 9.72 -10.84 -8.96
CA THR A 54 10.59 -9.74 -8.51
C THR A 54 9.82 -8.73 -7.68
N PHE A 55 10.29 -8.44 -6.47
CA PHE A 55 9.84 -7.27 -5.70
C PHE A 55 10.76 -6.09 -5.97
N LEU A 56 10.18 -4.96 -6.39
CA LEU A 56 10.89 -3.69 -6.49
C LEU A 56 10.67 -2.86 -5.23
N CYS A 57 11.69 -2.80 -4.37
CA CYS A 57 11.70 -2.00 -3.14
C CYS A 57 12.60 -0.76 -3.33
N LEU A 58 12.34 -0.03 -4.40
CA LEU A 58 13.16 1.05 -4.94
C LEU A 58 12.43 2.40 -4.86
N PRO A 59 13.15 3.54 -4.94
CA PRO A 59 12.55 4.83 -5.26
C PRO A 59 11.86 4.81 -6.62
N ASP A 60 10.86 5.71 -6.81
CA ASP A 60 9.99 5.73 -7.99
C ASP A 60 10.76 5.69 -9.33
N ASP A 61 11.80 6.50 -9.49
CA ASP A 61 12.53 6.57 -10.76
C ASP A 61 13.36 5.31 -11.02
N ALA A 62 14.00 4.76 -9.98
CA ALA A 62 14.72 3.50 -10.09
C ALA A 62 13.78 2.31 -10.36
N ALA A 63 12.55 2.33 -9.83
CA ALA A 63 11.55 1.33 -10.14
C ALA A 63 11.12 1.40 -11.62
N LYS A 64 10.88 2.61 -12.15
CA LYS A 64 10.58 2.81 -13.58
C LYS A 64 11.71 2.31 -14.48
N GLU A 65 12.96 2.66 -14.16
CA GLU A 65 14.14 2.21 -14.90
C GLU A 65 14.25 0.68 -14.89
N ALA A 66 14.05 0.03 -13.75
CA ALA A 66 14.06 -1.42 -13.64
C ALA A 66 12.97 -2.09 -14.49
N VAL A 67 11.77 -1.51 -14.52
CA VAL A 67 10.65 -2.01 -15.36
C VAL A 67 10.96 -1.84 -16.84
N ILE A 68 11.51 -0.71 -17.26
CA ILE A 68 11.93 -0.47 -18.65
C ILE A 68 13.03 -1.47 -19.07
N ALA A 69 14.03 -1.67 -18.22
CA ALA A 69 15.12 -2.62 -18.48
C ALA A 69 14.62 -4.08 -18.55
N ALA A 70 13.63 -4.43 -17.71
CA ALA A 70 13.00 -5.76 -17.75
C ALA A 70 12.29 -6.05 -19.07
N GLY A 71 11.76 -5.04 -19.75
CA GLY A 71 11.05 -5.19 -21.02
C GLY A 71 9.97 -6.27 -20.94
N ASN A 72 10.10 -7.27 -21.82
CA ASN A 72 9.16 -8.40 -21.90
C ASN A 72 9.60 -9.64 -21.09
N ALA A 73 10.45 -9.46 -20.06
CA ALA A 73 10.85 -10.59 -19.20
C ALA A 73 9.61 -11.25 -18.56
N ASP A 74 9.67 -12.58 -18.48
CA ASP A 74 8.54 -13.42 -18.01
C ASP A 74 8.41 -13.47 -16.48
N THR A 75 8.97 -12.52 -15.77
CA THR A 75 8.85 -12.38 -14.32
C THR A 75 7.60 -11.59 -13.92
N VAL A 76 6.97 -12.00 -12.84
CA VAL A 76 5.94 -11.18 -12.18
C VAL A 76 6.65 -10.06 -11.42
N ILE A 77 6.37 -8.81 -11.74
CA ILE A 77 6.92 -7.64 -11.02
C ILE A 77 5.90 -7.11 -10.03
N ILE A 78 6.31 -7.06 -8.75
CA ILE A 78 5.54 -6.48 -7.65
C ILE A 78 6.29 -5.21 -7.20
N ASP A 79 5.76 -4.04 -7.58
CA ASP A 79 6.38 -2.75 -7.28
C ASP A 79 5.81 -2.12 -5.99
N THR A 80 6.67 -1.86 -5.01
CA THR A 80 6.30 -1.22 -3.75
C THR A 80 6.38 0.30 -3.78
N SER A 81 6.94 0.87 -4.86
CA SER A 81 7.03 2.32 -5.06
C SER A 81 5.66 2.94 -5.36
N THR A 82 5.61 4.26 -5.51
CA THR A 82 4.38 4.95 -5.93
C THR A 82 4.27 5.09 -7.44
N ALA A 83 5.30 4.66 -8.20
CA ALA A 83 5.43 4.92 -9.63
C ALA A 83 4.29 4.36 -10.48
N HIS A 84 3.76 3.19 -10.10
CA HIS A 84 2.84 2.45 -10.95
C HIS A 84 1.44 2.26 -10.37
N ARG A 85 1.13 2.83 -9.21
CA ARG A 85 -0.13 2.61 -8.48
C ARG A 85 -1.40 3.10 -9.18
N THR A 86 -1.26 4.05 -10.10
CA THR A 86 -2.37 4.63 -10.88
C THR A 86 -2.10 4.54 -12.39
N VAL A 87 -1.25 3.61 -12.81
CA VAL A 87 -0.98 3.33 -14.22
C VAL A 87 -1.92 2.23 -14.69
N GLU A 88 -2.68 2.48 -15.74
CA GLU A 88 -3.75 1.60 -16.24
C GLU A 88 -3.27 0.18 -16.58
N SER A 89 -2.04 0.04 -17.09
CA SER A 89 -1.43 -1.26 -17.42
C SER A 89 -0.92 -2.05 -16.20
N TRP A 90 -1.11 -1.52 -14.98
CA TRP A 90 -0.70 -2.16 -13.74
C TRP A 90 -1.91 -2.51 -12.89
N THR A 91 -1.90 -3.73 -12.34
CA THR A 91 -2.91 -4.15 -11.38
C THR A 91 -2.62 -3.54 -10.00
N TYR A 92 -3.61 -2.88 -9.42
CA TYR A 92 -3.52 -2.41 -8.05
C TYR A 92 -3.64 -3.62 -7.09
N GLY A 93 -2.59 -3.90 -6.35
CA GLY A 93 -2.38 -5.11 -5.56
C GLY A 93 -3.17 -5.13 -4.23
N PHE A 94 -4.49 -4.99 -4.31
CA PHE A 94 -5.38 -5.06 -3.16
C PHE A 94 -6.49 -6.10 -3.40
N PRO A 95 -6.17 -7.41 -3.32
CA PRO A 95 -7.12 -8.47 -3.68
C PRO A 95 -8.38 -8.50 -2.82
N ASP A 96 -8.29 -8.08 -1.55
CA ASP A 96 -9.43 -8.09 -0.63
C ASP A 96 -10.53 -7.06 -0.97
N LEU A 97 -10.31 -6.13 -1.91
CA LEU A 97 -11.33 -5.13 -2.27
C LEU A 97 -12.54 -5.76 -2.95
N SER A 98 -12.32 -6.75 -3.81
CA SER A 98 -13.41 -7.50 -4.48
C SER A 98 -12.84 -8.74 -5.18
N GLY A 99 -13.73 -9.69 -5.54
CA GLY A 99 -13.34 -10.84 -6.37
C GLY A 99 -12.73 -10.46 -7.72
N GLU A 100 -13.08 -9.29 -8.28
CA GLU A 100 -12.46 -8.75 -9.49
C GLU A 100 -10.99 -8.38 -9.25
N PHE A 101 -10.70 -7.65 -8.15
CA PHE A 101 -9.31 -7.32 -7.78
C PHE A 101 -8.49 -8.57 -7.46
N GLU A 102 -9.09 -9.56 -6.80
CA GLU A 102 -8.42 -10.84 -6.55
C GLU A 102 -8.05 -11.55 -7.86
N ALA A 103 -8.97 -11.64 -8.80
CA ALA A 103 -8.72 -12.25 -10.11
C ALA A 103 -7.63 -11.50 -10.89
N MET A 104 -7.71 -10.17 -10.94
CA MET A 104 -6.69 -9.34 -11.59
C MET A 104 -5.30 -9.56 -11.00
N VAL A 105 -5.17 -9.64 -9.66
CA VAL A 105 -3.87 -9.90 -9.00
C VAL A 105 -3.34 -11.28 -9.34
N ARG A 106 -4.21 -12.30 -9.43
CA ARG A 106 -3.80 -13.68 -9.79
C ARG A 106 -3.29 -13.80 -11.22
N GLU A 107 -3.82 -13.01 -12.13
CA GLU A 107 -3.52 -13.11 -13.57
C GLU A 107 -2.44 -12.13 -14.03
N SER A 108 -2.19 -11.07 -13.27
CA SER A 108 -1.28 -9.99 -13.67
C SER A 108 0.19 -10.34 -13.47
N LYS A 109 1.01 -9.88 -14.41
CA LYS A 109 2.48 -9.85 -14.27
C LYS A 109 3.04 -8.51 -13.81
N ARG A 110 2.20 -7.51 -13.63
CA ARG A 110 2.59 -6.15 -13.21
C ARG A 110 1.65 -5.70 -12.11
N ILE A 111 2.13 -5.75 -10.87
CA ILE A 111 1.33 -5.50 -9.67
C ILE A 111 1.96 -4.35 -8.88
N SER A 112 1.18 -3.34 -8.56
CA SER A 112 1.60 -2.23 -7.70
C SER A 112 1.08 -2.40 -6.27
N VAL A 113 1.96 -2.34 -5.29
CA VAL A 113 1.58 -2.47 -3.87
C VAL A 113 0.93 -1.18 -3.38
N PRO A 114 -0.26 -1.26 -2.75
CA PRO A 114 -0.96 -0.11 -2.20
C PRO A 114 -0.13 0.72 -1.21
N GLY A 115 -0.35 2.03 -1.22
CA GLY A 115 0.16 2.90 -0.17
C GLY A 115 -0.58 2.71 1.14
N CYS A 116 0.12 2.80 2.26
CA CYS A 116 -0.43 2.43 3.57
C CYS A 116 -1.69 3.26 3.98
N HIS A 117 -1.64 4.59 3.91
CA HIS A 117 -2.82 5.42 4.19
C HIS A 117 -3.94 5.23 3.15
N ALA A 118 -3.54 5.05 1.89
CA ALA A 118 -4.49 4.81 0.80
C ALA A 118 -5.25 3.50 1.00
N SER A 119 -4.58 2.44 1.44
CA SER A 119 -5.22 1.15 1.73
C SER A 119 -6.38 1.29 2.72
N GLY A 120 -6.15 1.99 3.85
CA GLY A 120 -7.21 2.21 4.84
C GLY A 120 -8.36 3.03 4.30
N PHE A 121 -8.08 4.13 3.57
CA PHE A 121 -9.11 4.95 2.95
C PHE A 121 -9.92 4.17 1.90
N ILE A 122 -9.24 3.46 1.01
CA ILE A 122 -9.85 2.70 -0.07
C ILE A 122 -10.70 1.56 0.50
N ALA A 123 -10.22 0.84 1.51
CA ALA A 123 -10.98 -0.19 2.19
C ALA A 123 -12.29 0.33 2.80
N LEU A 124 -12.31 1.58 3.29
CA LEU A 124 -13.52 2.19 3.85
C LEU A 124 -14.46 2.70 2.75
N ILE A 125 -13.95 3.26 1.67
CA ILE A 125 -14.77 4.04 0.72
C ILE A 125 -15.18 3.23 -0.51
N TYR A 126 -14.30 2.37 -1.03
CA TYR A 126 -14.57 1.60 -2.25
C TYR A 126 -15.87 0.77 -2.17
N PRO A 127 -16.14 -0.01 -1.08
CA PRO A 127 -17.37 -0.80 -1.00
C PRO A 127 -18.63 0.06 -0.96
N LEU A 128 -18.57 1.25 -0.36
CA LEU A 128 -19.72 2.15 -0.27
C LEU A 128 -20.06 2.78 -1.62
N ILE A 129 -19.05 3.15 -2.40
CA ILE A 129 -19.24 3.65 -3.77
C ILE A 129 -19.73 2.51 -4.67
N LYS A 130 -19.10 1.34 -4.62
CA LYS A 130 -19.47 0.16 -5.42
C LYS A 130 -20.91 -0.30 -5.17
N SER A 131 -21.40 -0.15 -3.94
CA SER A 131 -22.80 -0.46 -3.58
C SER A 131 -23.79 0.65 -3.93
N GLY A 132 -23.32 1.81 -4.41
CA GLY A 132 -24.17 2.96 -4.73
C GLY A 132 -24.76 3.68 -3.51
N ILE A 133 -24.23 3.43 -2.29
CA ILE A 133 -24.64 4.14 -1.08
C ILE A 133 -23.95 5.51 -0.96
N LEU A 134 -22.70 5.60 -1.41
CA LEU A 134 -21.91 6.83 -1.45
C LEU A 134 -21.70 7.25 -2.90
N ASP A 135 -21.97 8.54 -3.21
CA ASP A 135 -21.77 9.11 -4.53
C ASP A 135 -20.28 9.44 -4.78
N THR A 136 -19.82 9.32 -6.02
CA THR A 136 -18.45 9.69 -6.42
C THR A 136 -18.16 11.18 -6.26
N ALA A 137 -19.19 12.01 -6.29
CA ALA A 137 -19.11 13.46 -6.07
C ALA A 137 -18.99 13.84 -4.58
N ALA A 138 -19.03 12.89 -3.65
CA ALA A 138 -18.95 13.15 -2.21
C ALA A 138 -17.61 13.81 -1.84
N SER A 139 -17.68 14.93 -1.10
CA SER A 139 -16.51 15.63 -0.58
C SER A 139 -16.07 14.99 0.73
N LEU A 140 -15.00 14.22 0.70
CA LEU A 140 -14.52 13.42 1.82
C LEU A 140 -13.30 14.03 2.51
N SER A 141 -13.16 13.70 3.79
CA SER A 141 -11.94 13.94 4.57
C SER A 141 -11.40 12.62 5.10
N CYS A 142 -10.09 12.48 5.15
CA CYS A 142 -9.39 11.30 5.66
C CYS A 142 -8.42 11.71 6.76
N PHE A 143 -8.68 11.29 7.98
CA PHE A 143 -7.75 11.42 9.10
C PHE A 143 -7.00 10.11 9.26
N SER A 144 -5.68 10.17 9.39
CA SER A 144 -4.87 8.95 9.51
C SER A 144 -3.73 9.15 10.49
N VAL A 145 -3.77 8.43 11.60
CA VAL A 145 -2.67 8.40 12.57
C VAL A 145 -1.79 7.20 12.26
N THR A 146 -0.48 7.42 12.11
CA THR A 146 0.48 6.37 11.75
C THR A 146 1.68 6.35 12.68
N GLY A 147 2.27 5.16 12.87
CA GLY A 147 3.55 5.00 13.51
C GLY A 147 4.72 5.49 12.62
N TYR A 148 5.85 5.80 13.27
CA TYR A 148 7.00 6.42 12.62
C TYR A 148 7.74 5.52 11.63
N SER A 149 7.59 4.19 11.70
CA SER A 149 8.26 3.27 10.77
C SER A 149 7.85 3.48 9.31
N GLY A 150 6.65 4.07 9.07
CA GLY A 150 6.18 4.44 7.75
C GLY A 150 7.04 5.48 7.03
N GLY A 151 7.81 6.29 7.76
CA GLY A 151 8.77 7.26 7.22
C GLY A 151 10.14 6.66 6.85
N GLY A 152 10.31 5.34 7.00
CA GLY A 152 11.52 4.62 6.63
C GLY A 152 12.68 4.82 7.61
N LYS A 153 13.87 4.34 7.21
CA LYS A 153 15.06 4.28 8.08
C LYS A 153 15.42 5.60 8.76
N LYS A 154 15.27 6.73 8.05
CA LYS A 154 15.62 8.05 8.59
C LYS A 154 14.71 8.40 9.77
N MET A 155 13.40 8.27 9.60
CA MET A 155 12.44 8.59 10.66
C MET A 155 12.55 7.59 11.82
N ILE A 156 12.78 6.31 11.55
CA ILE A 156 13.03 5.30 12.59
C ILE A 156 14.22 5.73 13.45
N ALA A 157 15.37 6.06 12.83
CA ALA A 157 16.57 6.48 13.55
C ALA A 157 16.35 7.77 14.36
N GLU A 158 15.53 8.70 13.86
CA GLU A 158 15.20 9.94 14.55
C GLU A 158 14.34 9.66 15.81
N TYR A 159 13.30 8.84 15.69
CA TYR A 159 12.41 8.50 16.81
C TYR A 159 13.06 7.56 17.86
N GLU A 160 13.99 6.73 17.45
CA GLU A 160 14.68 5.76 18.33
C GLU A 160 15.98 6.32 18.92
N ASN A 161 16.40 7.54 18.54
CA ASN A 161 17.56 8.20 19.14
C ASN A 161 17.28 8.49 20.63
N PRO A 162 18.14 8.05 21.57
CA PRO A 162 18.01 8.38 23.00
C PRO A 162 17.95 9.89 23.28
N ASP A 163 18.65 10.69 22.47
CA ASP A 163 18.75 12.16 22.58
C ASP A 163 17.74 12.87 21.66
N ARG A 164 16.68 12.19 21.24
CA ARG A 164 15.67 12.77 20.35
C ARG A 164 14.98 13.99 20.95
N ASP A 165 14.54 14.90 20.07
CA ASP A 165 13.72 16.03 20.47
C ASP A 165 12.43 15.55 21.19
N THR A 166 12.09 16.18 22.30
CA THR A 166 10.89 15.90 23.09
C THR A 166 9.60 16.13 22.30
N LEU A 167 9.61 17.01 21.29
CA LEU A 167 8.50 17.25 20.37
C LEU A 167 8.07 15.98 19.64
N LEU A 168 8.99 15.03 19.38
CA LEU A 168 8.68 13.74 18.74
C LEU A 168 7.81 12.83 19.59
N SER A 169 7.63 13.15 20.88
CA SER A 169 6.68 12.43 21.77
C SER A 169 5.23 12.84 21.54
N SER A 170 4.99 13.94 20.83
CA SER A 170 3.66 14.45 20.49
C SER A 170 3.26 14.04 19.07
N PRO A 171 1.96 13.81 18.81
CA PRO A 171 1.48 13.62 17.44
C PRO A 171 1.78 14.84 16.58
N SER A 172 2.26 14.61 15.35
CA SER A 172 2.60 15.68 14.41
C SER A 172 1.90 15.49 13.08
N GLN A 173 1.09 16.48 12.69
CA GLN A 173 0.44 16.49 11.37
C GLN A 173 1.43 16.90 10.29
N TYR A 174 1.37 16.23 9.14
CA TYR A 174 2.18 16.55 7.98
C TYR A 174 1.32 16.58 6.70
N GLY A 175 1.93 16.78 5.54
CA GLY A 175 1.19 16.77 4.26
C GLY A 175 0.20 17.92 4.11
N LEU A 176 0.39 19.06 4.79
CA LEU A 176 -0.51 20.21 4.81
C LEU A 176 -0.76 20.83 3.43
N THR A 177 0.17 20.66 2.50
CA THR A 177 0.05 21.16 1.11
C THR A 177 -0.99 20.40 0.28
N GLN A 178 -1.55 19.31 0.79
CA GLN A 178 -2.49 18.43 0.08
C GLN A 178 -1.91 17.87 -1.26
N GLN A 179 -0.60 17.61 -1.28
CA GLN A 179 0.11 17.03 -2.45
C GLN A 179 0.68 15.65 -2.14
N HIS A 180 0.13 14.96 -1.15
CA HIS A 180 0.58 13.63 -0.77
C HIS A 180 0.33 12.61 -1.88
N LYS A 181 1.32 11.74 -2.15
CA LYS A 181 1.27 10.74 -3.24
C LYS A 181 0.05 9.81 -3.15
N HIS A 182 -0.39 9.47 -1.93
CA HIS A 182 -1.56 8.60 -1.72
C HIS A 182 -2.89 9.20 -2.15
N LEU A 183 -3.01 10.52 -2.29
CA LEU A 183 -4.23 11.15 -2.78
C LEU A 183 -4.63 10.66 -4.17
N ARG A 184 -3.66 10.43 -5.05
CA ARG A 184 -3.90 9.90 -6.39
C ARG A 184 -4.50 8.50 -6.34
N GLU A 185 -3.97 7.62 -5.47
CA GLU A 185 -4.49 6.27 -5.26
C GLU A 185 -5.92 6.31 -4.72
N MET A 186 -6.14 7.12 -3.66
CA MET A 186 -7.46 7.27 -3.03
C MET A 186 -8.52 7.64 -4.06
N LYS A 187 -8.25 8.64 -4.89
CA LYS A 187 -9.17 9.07 -5.95
C LYS A 187 -9.34 8.03 -7.04
N TYR A 188 -8.24 7.54 -7.61
CA TYR A 188 -8.25 6.67 -8.78
C TYR A 188 -8.94 5.33 -8.51
N ILE A 189 -8.60 4.67 -7.39
CA ILE A 189 -9.12 3.34 -7.07
C ILE A 189 -10.58 3.39 -6.62
N THR A 190 -10.98 4.42 -5.88
CA THR A 190 -12.37 4.57 -5.43
C THR A 190 -13.29 5.13 -6.50
N GLY A 191 -12.74 5.78 -7.54
CA GLY A 191 -13.51 6.45 -8.59
C GLY A 191 -14.09 7.81 -8.16
N LEU A 192 -13.60 8.42 -7.06
CA LEU A 192 -14.05 9.74 -6.63
C LEU A 192 -13.76 10.82 -7.68
N ASP A 193 -14.68 11.78 -7.84
CA ASP A 193 -14.53 12.91 -8.76
C ASP A 193 -13.47 13.91 -8.30
N SER A 194 -13.23 14.00 -6.98
CA SER A 194 -12.25 14.90 -6.37
C SER A 194 -11.34 14.19 -5.38
N PHE A 195 -10.20 14.81 -5.08
CA PHE A 195 -9.32 14.35 -4.00
C PHE A 195 -9.98 14.56 -2.63
N PRO A 196 -9.88 13.60 -1.69
CA PRO A 196 -10.27 13.85 -0.31
C PRO A 196 -9.30 14.84 0.34
N ILE A 197 -9.77 15.57 1.36
CA ILE A 197 -8.88 16.32 2.26
C ILE A 197 -8.15 15.28 3.11
N PHE A 198 -6.82 15.28 3.05
CA PHE A 198 -5.99 14.28 3.75
C PHE A 198 -5.25 14.91 4.93
N CYS A 199 -5.48 14.37 6.11
CA CYS A 199 -4.94 14.83 7.40
C CYS A 199 -4.09 13.72 8.05
N PRO A 200 -2.89 13.42 7.54
CA PRO A 200 -2.02 12.42 8.13
C PRO A 200 -1.31 12.97 9.37
N VAL A 201 -1.20 12.14 10.40
CA VAL A 201 -0.54 12.43 11.66
C VAL A 201 0.43 11.29 11.97
N VAL A 202 1.70 11.61 12.21
CA VAL A 202 2.67 10.66 12.77
C VAL A 202 2.67 10.76 14.28
N ALA A 203 2.77 9.62 14.96
CA ALA A 203 2.81 9.55 16.41
C ALA A 203 3.92 8.60 16.90
N ALA A 204 4.29 8.72 18.18
CA ALA A 204 5.45 8.07 18.79
C ALA A 204 5.20 6.58 19.10
N PHE A 205 4.78 5.79 18.11
CA PHE A 205 4.77 4.33 18.16
C PHE A 205 5.37 3.76 16.87
N TYR A 206 5.90 2.54 16.94
CA TYR A 206 6.70 1.99 15.85
C TYR A 206 5.90 1.81 14.55
N SER A 207 4.85 1.00 14.57
CA SER A 207 4.11 0.64 13.36
C SER A 207 2.62 0.45 13.61
N GLY A 208 1.86 0.53 12.54
CA GLY A 208 0.40 0.49 12.52
C GLY A 208 -0.18 1.83 12.12
N MET A 209 -1.47 1.84 11.83
CA MET A 209 -2.19 3.09 11.57
C MET A 209 -3.67 2.94 11.86
N HIS A 210 -4.27 4.06 12.17
CA HIS A 210 -5.70 4.21 12.35
C HIS A 210 -6.22 5.21 11.33
N VAL A 211 -7.08 4.76 10.42
CA VAL A 211 -7.67 5.60 9.37
C VAL A 211 -9.14 5.83 9.66
N THR A 212 -9.54 7.10 9.65
CA THR A 212 -10.93 7.53 9.88
C THR A 212 -11.41 8.38 8.72
N VAL A 213 -12.57 8.03 8.17
CA VAL A 213 -13.27 8.83 7.17
C VAL A 213 -14.65 9.18 7.71
N PRO A 214 -14.86 10.42 8.21
CA PRO A 214 -16.16 10.86 8.67
C PRO A 214 -17.14 10.94 7.49
N LEU A 215 -18.31 10.35 7.65
CA LEU A 215 -19.40 10.41 6.67
C LEU A 215 -20.59 11.13 7.31
N HIS A 216 -20.99 12.23 6.71
CA HIS A 216 -22.23 12.88 7.07
C HIS A 216 -23.42 12.17 6.38
N SER A 217 -24.55 12.04 7.06
CA SER A 217 -25.73 11.34 6.50
C SER A 217 -26.20 11.91 5.17
N SER A 218 -25.99 13.22 4.93
CA SER A 218 -26.31 13.88 3.64
C SER A 218 -25.42 13.43 2.46
N MET A 219 -24.29 12.78 2.72
CA MET A 219 -23.41 12.22 1.68
C MET A 219 -23.88 10.84 1.23
N LEU A 220 -24.77 10.23 1.98
CA LEU A 220 -25.24 8.88 1.74
C LEU A 220 -26.58 8.90 1.00
N LYS A 221 -26.87 7.82 0.28
CA LYS A 221 -28.18 7.63 -0.36
C LYS A 221 -29.30 7.77 0.68
N SER A 222 -30.37 8.46 0.28
CA SER A 222 -31.52 8.68 1.16
C SER A 222 -32.07 7.36 1.73
N GLY A 223 -32.29 7.36 3.04
CA GLY A 223 -32.77 6.17 3.76
C GLY A 223 -31.70 5.16 4.16
N CYS A 224 -30.42 5.40 3.79
CA CYS A 224 -29.30 4.57 4.22
C CYS A 224 -29.12 4.66 5.74
N THR A 225 -28.98 3.52 6.38
CA THR A 225 -28.74 3.39 7.82
C THR A 225 -27.33 2.90 8.12
N VAL A 226 -26.87 3.08 9.36
CA VAL A 226 -25.61 2.48 9.84
C VAL A 226 -25.63 0.95 9.68
N GLY A 227 -26.81 0.32 9.84
CA GLY A 227 -26.98 -1.12 9.63
C GLY A 227 -26.69 -1.56 8.20
N ASP A 228 -27.01 -0.73 7.20
CA ASP A 228 -26.71 -1.02 5.79
C ASP A 228 -25.22 -0.90 5.50
N ILE A 229 -24.56 0.11 6.05
CA ILE A 229 -23.10 0.26 5.96
C ILE A 229 -22.38 -0.95 6.57
N LYS A 230 -22.80 -1.38 7.77
CA LYS A 230 -22.26 -2.58 8.43
C LYS A 230 -22.43 -3.84 7.59
N LYS A 231 -23.59 -4.05 6.97
CA LYS A 231 -23.84 -5.19 6.08
C LYS A 231 -22.89 -5.19 4.87
N ILE A 232 -22.63 -4.00 4.28
CA ILE A 232 -21.72 -3.88 3.15
C ILE A 232 -20.31 -4.31 3.55
N TYR A 233 -19.79 -3.82 4.67
CA TYR A 233 -18.44 -4.19 5.12
C TYR A 233 -18.34 -5.66 5.52
N LYS A 234 -19.38 -6.23 6.19
CA LYS A 234 -19.44 -7.66 6.51
C LYS A 234 -19.42 -8.53 5.25
N SER A 235 -20.07 -8.09 4.19
CA SER A 235 -20.09 -8.79 2.91
C SER A 235 -18.75 -8.64 2.15
N ALA A 236 -18.11 -7.49 2.25
CA ALA A 236 -16.86 -7.20 1.55
C ALA A 236 -15.65 -7.85 2.21
N TYR A 237 -15.58 -7.87 3.54
CA TYR A 237 -14.36 -8.16 4.29
C TYR A 237 -14.53 -9.34 5.26
N GLY A 238 -14.38 -10.55 4.75
CA GLY A 238 -14.34 -11.81 5.51
C GLY A 238 -13.06 -12.61 5.27
N GLY A 239 -12.07 -11.99 4.60
CA GLY A 239 -10.84 -12.64 4.18
C GLY A 239 -9.78 -12.75 5.28
N PRO A 240 -8.66 -13.42 5.00
CA PRO A 240 -7.61 -13.64 6.00
C PRO A 240 -6.79 -12.38 6.31
N VAL A 241 -6.82 -11.34 5.45
CA VAL A 241 -6.01 -10.11 5.60
C VAL A 241 -6.88 -8.93 6.01
N VAL A 242 -8.01 -8.72 5.34
CA VAL A 242 -8.95 -7.67 5.69
C VAL A 242 -10.22 -8.29 6.27
N THR A 243 -10.55 -7.92 7.49
CA THR A 243 -11.72 -8.42 8.22
C THR A 243 -12.57 -7.26 8.71
N TYR A 244 -13.88 -7.52 8.85
CA TYR A 244 -14.80 -6.62 9.52
C TYR A 244 -14.98 -7.06 10.97
N SER A 245 -14.97 -6.10 11.91
CA SER A 245 -15.34 -6.33 13.30
C SER A 245 -16.45 -5.37 13.73
N ASP A 246 -17.43 -5.88 14.49
CA ASP A 246 -18.42 -5.05 15.19
C ASP A 246 -17.92 -4.59 16.57
N ASP A 247 -16.80 -5.13 17.04
CA ASP A 247 -16.22 -4.80 18.34
C ASP A 247 -15.42 -3.50 18.25
N PRO A 248 -15.85 -2.44 18.95
CA PRO A 248 -15.13 -1.16 18.93
C PRO A 248 -13.77 -1.21 19.66
N ALA A 249 -13.45 -2.29 20.37
CA ALA A 249 -12.18 -2.48 21.07
C ALA A 249 -11.12 -3.21 20.24
N GLN A 250 -11.45 -3.61 19.01
CA GLN A 250 -10.53 -4.31 18.10
C GLN A 250 -10.03 -3.43 16.97
#